data_374919d688d226d7c693b90aef2bb930
#
_entry.id   374919d688d226d7c693b90aef2bb930
#
_cell.length_a   1.000
_cell.length_b   1.000
_cell.length_c   1.000
_cell.angle_alpha   90.00
_cell.angle_beta   90.00
_cell.angle_gamma   90.00
#
_symmetry.space_group_name_H-M   'P 1'
#
loop_
_entity.id
_entity.type
_entity.pdbx_description
1 polymer ?
#
loop_
_entity_poly.entity_id
_entity_poly.type
_entity_poly.pdbx_seq_one_letter_code
_entity_poly.pdbx_strand_id
1 'polypeptide(L)'
;MKKFVLFIALSIVTSGISFAQSAKELAKERKELVKASKAELNEKATKTARKEAKRLKKEGWTTAPGALPLEKQLDKSYLMQYEFDEDMFPKYIMGEAMSVGGNYDAAKMQALELAKQNLAGQIQTEVTALIENTVANEQLEEEQAQSITRSVMASKNLISQSIGRTVPVMELYRTLPNKNKEVLVRIAYNSEMAKKAALKAVKEDLEKKGDELHNQLDELLGW
;
A
#
# COMPACT_ATOMS: atom_id res chain seq x y z
N MET A 1 -50.14 -30.28 31.01
CA MET A 1 -49.66 -29.44 29.92
C MET A 1 -49.16 -28.11 30.48
N LYS A 2 -48.02 -28.07 31.18
CA LYS A 2 -47.36 -26.83 31.68
C LYS A 2 -45.87 -27.11 31.96
N LYS A 3 -45.09 -27.47 30.94
CA LYS A 3 -43.61 -27.62 31.07
C LYS A 3 -42.84 -27.33 29.79
N PHE A 4 -43.36 -26.51 28.87
CA PHE A 4 -42.66 -26.27 27.57
C PHE A 4 -42.40 -24.81 27.25
N VAL A 5 -42.53 -23.90 28.20
CA VAL A 5 -42.33 -22.43 27.92
C VAL A 5 -41.06 -21.86 28.54
N LEU A 6 -40.23 -22.63 29.25
CA LEU A 6 -39.08 -22.08 29.99
C LEU A 6 -37.72 -22.24 29.29
N PHE A 7 -37.67 -22.76 28.06
CA PHE A 7 -36.38 -23.00 27.37
C PHE A 7 -36.04 -22.02 26.23
N ILE A 8 -36.94 -21.09 25.89
CA ILE A 8 -36.71 -20.13 24.78
C ILE A 8 -36.13 -18.77 25.27
N ALA A 9 -36.21 -18.50 26.57
CA ALA A 9 -35.73 -17.21 27.10
C ALA A 9 -34.21 -17.16 27.43
N LEU A 10 -33.49 -18.29 27.39
CA LEU A 10 -32.07 -18.34 27.78
C LEU A 10 -31.10 -18.25 26.62
N SER A 11 -31.56 -18.35 25.37
CA SER A 11 -30.68 -18.30 24.17
C SER A 11 -30.47 -16.90 23.59
N ILE A 12 -31.23 -15.90 24.05
CA ILE A 12 -31.10 -14.52 23.52
C ILE A 12 -30.11 -13.67 24.35
N VAL A 13 -29.75 -14.09 25.55
CA VAL A 13 -28.83 -13.29 26.42
C VAL A 13 -27.36 -13.55 26.08
N THR A 14 -27.00 -14.68 25.44
CA THR A 14 -25.60 -15.01 25.16
C THR A 14 -25.06 -14.31 23.93
N SER A 15 -25.89 -13.93 22.94
CA SER A 15 -25.45 -13.22 21.75
C SER A 15 -25.14 -11.73 21.98
N GLY A 16 -25.84 -11.11 22.94
CA GLY A 16 -25.62 -9.70 23.29
C GLY A 16 -24.32 -9.46 24.06
N ILE A 17 -23.86 -10.44 24.84
CA ILE A 17 -22.62 -10.32 25.64
C ILE A 17 -21.39 -10.44 24.75
N SER A 18 -21.40 -11.32 23.75
CA SER A 18 -20.29 -11.46 22.79
C SER A 18 -20.06 -10.21 21.96
N PHE A 19 -21.11 -9.56 21.49
CA PHE A 19 -21.00 -8.30 20.73
C PHE A 19 -20.48 -7.14 21.60
N ALA A 20 -20.92 -7.05 22.84
CA ALA A 20 -20.47 -5.98 23.75
C ALA A 20 -19.01 -6.18 24.20
N GLN A 21 -18.56 -7.42 24.38
CA GLN A 21 -17.18 -7.75 24.67
C GLN A 21 -16.28 -7.44 23.49
N SER A 22 -16.63 -7.86 22.29
CA SER A 22 -15.92 -7.54 21.05
C SER A 22 -15.80 -6.02 20.80
N ALA A 23 -16.87 -5.26 21.03
CA ALA A 23 -16.85 -3.80 20.89
C ALA A 23 -15.93 -3.11 21.92
N LYS A 24 -15.88 -3.62 23.16
CA LYS A 24 -14.97 -3.11 24.21
C LYS A 24 -13.51 -3.43 23.92
N GLU A 25 -13.22 -4.63 23.43
CA GLU A 25 -11.88 -5.05 23.02
C GLU A 25 -11.38 -4.20 21.85
N LEU A 26 -12.18 -4.04 20.80
CA LEU A 26 -11.86 -3.16 19.68
C LEU A 26 -11.64 -1.69 20.12
N ALA A 27 -12.42 -1.20 21.07
CA ALA A 27 -12.24 0.14 21.60
C ALA A 27 -10.95 0.27 22.43
N LYS A 28 -10.53 -0.80 23.14
CA LYS A 28 -9.26 -0.85 23.86
C LYS A 28 -8.09 -0.88 22.91
N GLU A 29 -8.11 -1.74 21.92
CA GLU A 29 -7.07 -1.83 20.86
C GLU A 29 -6.91 -0.48 20.13
N ARG A 30 -8.00 0.19 19.77
CA ARG A 30 -7.94 1.52 19.15
C ARG A 30 -7.27 2.56 20.06
N LYS A 31 -7.57 2.51 21.37
CA LYS A 31 -6.91 3.43 22.33
C LYS A 31 -5.41 3.15 22.47
N GLU A 32 -5.03 1.89 22.46
CA GLU A 32 -3.62 1.47 22.51
C GLU A 32 -2.87 1.89 21.24
N LEU A 33 -3.47 1.69 20.05
CA LEU A 33 -2.91 2.16 18.78
C LEU A 33 -2.75 3.69 18.74
N VAL A 34 -3.75 4.44 19.21
CA VAL A 34 -3.65 5.91 19.29
C VAL A 34 -2.55 6.34 20.27
N LYS A 35 -2.40 5.64 21.41
CA LYS A 35 -1.34 5.92 22.38
C LYS A 35 0.05 5.62 21.79
N ALA A 36 0.21 4.49 21.10
CA ALA A 36 1.46 4.13 20.43
C ALA A 36 1.82 5.14 19.32
N SER A 37 0.86 5.53 18.49
CA SER A 37 1.05 6.54 17.45
C SER A 37 1.47 7.93 18.03
N LYS A 38 0.89 8.31 19.17
CA LYS A 38 1.30 9.55 19.85
C LYS A 38 2.71 9.46 20.44
N ALA A 39 3.10 8.31 20.99
CA ALA A 39 4.45 8.08 21.50
C ALA A 39 5.45 8.19 20.35
N GLU A 40 5.21 7.52 19.23
CA GLU A 40 6.03 7.58 18.02
C GLU A 40 6.20 9.02 17.48
N LEU A 41 5.13 9.81 17.46
CA LEU A 41 5.20 11.22 17.06
C LEU A 41 6.08 12.06 17.98
N ASN A 42 6.16 11.73 19.27
CA ASN A 42 6.94 12.46 20.26
C ASN A 42 8.41 12.02 20.33
N GLU A 43 8.75 10.84 19.81
CA GLU A 43 10.12 10.36 19.76
C GLU A 43 11.00 11.23 18.86
N LYS A 44 12.28 11.30 19.16
CA LYS A 44 13.24 11.95 18.27
C LYS A 44 13.50 11.08 17.06
N ALA A 45 13.50 11.69 15.88
CA ALA A 45 13.90 11.00 14.65
C ALA A 45 15.28 10.36 14.78
N THR A 46 15.52 9.26 14.09
CA THR A 46 16.79 8.54 14.07
C THR A 46 17.95 9.45 13.67
N LYS A 47 19.17 9.08 14.05
CA LYS A 47 20.36 9.84 13.66
C LYS A 47 20.52 9.91 12.14
N THR A 48 20.19 8.83 11.43
CA THR A 48 20.25 8.75 9.98
C THR A 48 19.25 9.71 9.34
N ALA A 49 17.99 9.67 9.73
CA ALA A 49 16.95 10.56 9.21
C ALA A 49 17.28 12.04 9.48
N ARG A 50 17.79 12.38 10.68
CA ARG A 50 18.21 13.76 10.98
C ARG A 50 19.40 14.22 10.13
N LYS A 51 20.36 13.34 9.85
CA LYS A 51 21.51 13.64 8.96
C LYS A 51 21.04 13.91 7.54
N GLU A 52 20.17 13.04 7.04
CA GLU A 52 19.61 13.18 5.70
C GLU A 52 18.69 14.41 5.58
N ALA A 53 17.84 14.66 6.57
CA ALA A 53 17.01 15.86 6.62
C ALA A 53 17.86 17.13 6.57
N LYS A 54 19.01 17.15 7.28
CA LYS A 54 19.95 18.29 7.22
C LYS A 54 20.55 18.49 5.84
N ARG A 55 20.83 17.39 5.10
CA ARG A 55 21.32 17.45 3.73
C ARG A 55 20.25 18.04 2.80
N LEU A 56 19.06 17.49 2.83
CA LEU A 56 17.93 17.94 2.02
C LEU A 56 17.56 19.40 2.28
N LYS A 57 17.57 19.84 3.55
CA LYS A 57 17.34 21.25 3.91
C LYS A 57 18.39 22.18 3.29
N LYS A 58 19.65 21.76 3.20
CA LYS A 58 20.70 22.54 2.53
C LYS A 58 20.49 22.63 1.01
N GLU A 59 19.84 21.64 0.41
CA GLU A 59 19.45 21.62 -0.99
C GLU A 59 18.14 22.40 -1.26
N GLY A 60 17.60 23.06 -0.25
CA GLY A 60 16.39 23.89 -0.34
C GLY A 60 15.07 23.14 -0.15
N TRP A 61 15.11 21.85 0.18
CA TRP A 61 13.91 21.07 0.44
C TRP A 61 13.25 21.44 1.76
N THR A 62 11.93 21.55 1.74
CA THR A 62 11.10 21.82 2.90
C THR A 62 9.79 21.01 2.85
N THR A 63 9.10 20.95 3.98
CA THR A 63 7.79 20.28 4.09
C THR A 63 6.66 21.29 3.95
N ALA A 64 5.48 20.82 3.49
CA ALA A 64 4.29 21.64 3.44
C ALA A 64 3.89 22.11 4.85
N PRO A 65 3.27 23.29 4.98
CA PRO A 65 2.73 23.75 6.28
C PRO A 65 1.76 22.71 6.87
N GLY A 66 1.94 22.39 8.15
CA GLY A 66 1.13 21.39 8.85
C GLY A 66 1.51 19.92 8.61
N ALA A 67 2.45 19.64 7.70
CA ALA A 67 3.00 18.30 7.53
C ALA A 67 4.00 17.94 8.65
N LEU A 68 4.28 16.64 8.80
CA LEU A 68 5.33 16.18 9.70
C LEU A 68 6.69 16.82 9.34
N PRO A 69 7.56 17.11 10.33
CA PRO A 69 8.92 17.53 10.08
C PRO A 69 9.66 16.57 9.14
N LEU A 70 10.56 17.10 8.31
CA LEU A 70 11.26 16.34 7.28
C LEU A 70 11.96 15.10 7.85
N GLU A 71 12.63 15.21 8.99
CA GLU A 71 13.27 14.09 9.69
C GLU A 71 12.28 13.00 10.13
N LYS A 72 11.04 13.37 10.46
CA LYS A 72 9.98 12.42 10.82
C LYS A 72 9.37 11.73 9.60
N GLN A 73 9.25 12.44 8.50
CA GLN A 73 8.82 11.84 7.22
C GLN A 73 9.86 10.82 6.72
N LEU A 74 11.14 11.11 6.87
CA LEU A 74 12.22 10.18 6.53
C LEU A 74 12.21 8.94 7.42
N ASP A 75 12.06 9.11 8.74
CA ASP A 75 11.94 7.97 9.65
C ASP A 75 10.79 7.06 9.28
N LYS A 76 9.60 7.63 9.09
CA LYS A 76 8.42 6.88 8.66
C LYS A 76 8.68 6.14 7.35
N SER A 77 9.33 6.80 6.38
CA SER A 77 9.69 6.18 5.12
C SER A 77 10.64 5.00 5.29
N TYR A 78 11.66 5.13 6.15
CA TYR A 78 12.60 4.04 6.43
C TYR A 78 11.94 2.88 7.17
N LEU A 79 11.12 3.17 8.19
CA LEU A 79 10.39 2.13 8.93
C LEU A 79 9.52 1.31 7.99
N MET A 80 8.71 1.95 7.15
CA MET A 80 7.83 1.23 6.22
C MET A 80 8.60 0.49 5.12
N GLN A 81 9.75 1.01 4.69
CA GLN A 81 10.58 0.36 3.66
C GLN A 81 11.22 -0.95 4.16
N TYR A 82 11.52 -1.03 5.46
CA TYR A 82 12.16 -2.19 6.09
C TYR A 82 11.22 -2.94 7.03
N GLU A 83 9.91 -2.76 6.90
CA GLU A 83 8.92 -3.56 7.60
C GLU A 83 8.62 -4.81 6.77
N PHE A 84 8.82 -5.98 7.38
CA PHE A 84 8.56 -7.28 6.78
C PHE A 84 7.35 -7.93 7.42
N ASP A 85 6.68 -8.81 6.70
CA ASP A 85 5.64 -9.69 7.21
C ASP A 85 6.25 -10.92 7.93
N GLU A 86 5.40 -11.85 8.36
CA GLU A 86 5.81 -13.06 9.09
C GLU A 86 6.67 -14.00 8.21
N ASP A 87 6.51 -13.94 6.90
CA ASP A 87 7.25 -14.72 5.91
C ASP A 87 8.51 -14.00 5.39
N MET A 88 8.90 -12.89 6.02
CA MET A 88 10.06 -12.07 5.65
C MET A 88 9.94 -11.38 4.27
N PHE A 89 8.73 -11.21 3.74
CA PHE A 89 8.50 -10.38 2.56
C PHE A 89 8.25 -8.91 2.95
N PRO A 90 8.64 -7.94 2.09
CA PRO A 90 8.33 -6.53 2.33
C PRO A 90 6.83 -6.29 2.48
N LYS A 91 6.43 -5.72 3.61
CA LYS A 91 5.01 -5.42 3.90
C LYS A 91 4.44 -4.29 3.06
N TYR A 92 5.30 -3.42 2.55
CA TYR A 92 4.92 -2.28 1.73
C TYR A 92 5.77 -2.18 0.47
N ILE A 93 5.12 -1.88 -0.64
CA ILE A 93 5.75 -1.46 -1.88
C ILE A 93 5.76 0.07 -1.91
N MET A 94 6.89 0.67 -2.31
CA MET A 94 7.07 2.12 -2.30
C MET A 94 7.03 2.68 -3.72
N GLY A 95 6.23 3.72 -3.94
CA GLY A 95 6.28 4.52 -5.16
C GLY A 95 6.85 5.91 -4.86
N GLU A 96 7.84 6.36 -5.62
CA GLU A 96 8.42 7.69 -5.49
C GLU A 96 8.47 8.38 -6.84
N ALA A 97 8.18 9.66 -6.84
CA ALA A 97 8.37 10.49 -8.03
C ALA A 97 8.58 11.96 -7.66
N MET A 98 9.15 12.66 -8.60
CA MET A 98 9.42 14.08 -8.53
C MET A 98 8.82 14.76 -9.75
N SER A 99 8.28 15.97 -9.55
CA SER A 99 7.72 16.77 -10.64
C SER A 99 7.94 18.26 -10.42
N VAL A 100 7.93 19.00 -11.50
CA VAL A 100 8.08 20.46 -11.52
C VAL A 100 6.81 21.08 -12.11
N GLY A 101 6.25 22.06 -11.40
CA GLY A 101 5.06 22.80 -11.85
C GLY A 101 5.18 24.29 -11.57
N GLY A 102 4.34 25.09 -12.21
CA GLY A 102 4.27 26.54 -11.99
C GLY A 102 3.83 26.92 -10.56
N ASN A 103 3.15 26.03 -9.86
CA ASN A 103 2.79 26.15 -8.46
C ASN A 103 2.93 24.81 -7.74
N TYR A 104 2.81 24.85 -6.41
CA TYR A 104 2.94 23.65 -5.55
C TYR A 104 1.90 22.58 -5.85
N ASP A 105 0.63 22.94 -6.00
CA ASP A 105 -0.44 21.98 -6.17
C ASP A 105 -0.34 21.23 -7.51
N ALA A 106 -0.02 21.94 -8.59
CA ALA A 106 0.20 21.33 -9.90
C ALA A 106 1.38 20.35 -9.87
N ALA A 107 2.52 20.75 -9.29
CA ALA A 107 3.67 19.87 -9.14
C ALA A 107 3.37 18.65 -8.25
N LYS A 108 2.64 18.85 -7.14
CA LYS A 108 2.24 17.77 -6.22
C LYS A 108 1.31 16.76 -6.91
N MET A 109 0.27 17.22 -7.59
CA MET A 109 -0.66 16.34 -8.30
C MET A 109 0.07 15.48 -9.34
N GLN A 110 0.96 16.09 -10.12
CA GLN A 110 1.75 15.37 -11.10
C GLN A 110 2.73 14.38 -10.44
N ALA A 111 3.41 14.78 -9.36
CA ALA A 111 4.31 13.90 -8.62
C ALA A 111 3.56 12.69 -8.01
N LEU A 112 2.35 12.91 -7.46
CA LEU A 112 1.51 11.83 -6.94
C LEU A 112 1.11 10.84 -8.03
N GLU A 113 0.70 11.34 -9.20
CA GLU A 113 0.33 10.47 -10.32
C GLU A 113 1.51 9.65 -10.82
N LEU A 114 2.67 10.28 -11.00
CA LEU A 114 3.90 9.58 -11.37
C LEU A 114 4.34 8.56 -10.32
N ALA A 115 4.19 8.89 -9.03
CA ALA A 115 4.49 7.96 -7.94
C ALA A 115 3.59 6.72 -7.97
N LYS A 116 2.29 6.88 -8.28
CA LYS A 116 1.36 5.75 -8.48
C LYS A 116 1.73 4.91 -9.70
N GLN A 117 2.13 5.54 -10.80
CA GLN A 117 2.57 4.82 -12.00
C GLN A 117 3.87 4.03 -11.74
N ASN A 118 4.79 4.59 -10.96
CA ASN A 118 6.00 3.88 -10.53
C ASN A 118 5.67 2.72 -9.62
N LEU A 119 4.74 2.91 -8.67
CA LEU A 119 4.22 1.85 -7.81
C LEU A 119 3.59 0.72 -8.65
N ALA A 120 2.73 1.04 -9.62
CA ALA A 120 2.13 0.06 -10.52
C ALA A 120 3.18 -0.72 -11.31
N GLY A 121 4.27 -0.06 -11.74
CA GLY A 121 5.38 -0.73 -12.40
C GLY A 121 6.13 -1.71 -11.50
N GLN A 122 6.32 -1.39 -10.22
CA GLN A 122 6.93 -2.31 -9.25
C GLN A 122 6.02 -3.51 -8.98
N ILE A 123 4.72 -3.27 -8.76
CA ILE A 123 3.73 -4.36 -8.59
C ILE A 123 3.76 -5.29 -9.81
N GLN A 124 3.78 -4.73 -11.02
CA GLN A 124 3.88 -5.51 -12.26
C GLN A 124 5.13 -6.39 -12.28
N THR A 125 6.29 -5.85 -11.87
CA THR A 125 7.55 -6.59 -11.82
C THR A 125 7.50 -7.72 -10.80
N GLU A 126 6.95 -7.48 -9.60
CA GLU A 126 6.82 -8.50 -8.55
C GLU A 126 5.87 -9.64 -8.98
N VAL A 127 4.76 -9.30 -9.64
CA VAL A 127 3.81 -10.31 -10.14
C VAL A 127 4.45 -11.12 -11.26
N THR A 128 5.20 -10.51 -12.17
CA THR A 128 5.94 -11.23 -13.22
C THR A 128 6.94 -12.21 -12.61
N ALA A 129 7.73 -11.78 -11.63
CA ALA A 129 8.68 -12.66 -10.94
C ALA A 129 7.98 -13.82 -10.23
N LEU A 130 6.80 -13.60 -9.67
CA LEU A 130 6.01 -14.65 -9.04
C LEU A 130 5.55 -15.70 -10.06
N ILE A 131 5.07 -15.27 -11.22
CA ILE A 131 4.67 -16.15 -12.31
C ILE A 131 5.87 -16.99 -12.78
N GLU A 132 7.03 -16.38 -12.98
CA GLU A 132 8.26 -17.09 -13.36
C GLU A 132 8.66 -18.15 -12.34
N ASN A 133 8.54 -17.86 -11.05
CA ASN A 133 8.79 -18.82 -9.98
C ASN A 133 7.78 -19.97 -9.96
N THR A 134 6.50 -19.69 -10.29
CA THR A 134 5.44 -20.71 -10.36
C THR A 134 5.69 -21.68 -11.52
N VAL A 135 6.19 -21.19 -12.66
CA VAL A 135 6.66 -22.03 -13.78
C VAL A 135 7.85 -22.88 -13.38
N ALA A 136 8.84 -22.27 -12.73
CA ALA A 136 10.05 -22.98 -12.29
C ALA A 136 9.75 -24.15 -11.32
N ASN A 137 8.64 -24.06 -10.58
CA ASN A 137 8.15 -25.08 -9.67
C ASN A 137 7.17 -26.07 -10.32
N GLU A 138 7.04 -26.07 -11.64
CA GLU A 138 6.14 -26.94 -12.42
C GLU A 138 4.65 -26.85 -12.01
N GLN A 139 4.24 -25.74 -11.42
CA GLN A 139 2.83 -25.49 -11.02
C GLN A 139 2.03 -24.82 -12.13
N LEU A 140 2.69 -24.33 -13.17
CA LEU A 140 2.09 -23.63 -14.30
C LEU A 140 2.79 -24.03 -15.60
N GLU A 141 2.02 -24.31 -16.63
CA GLU A 141 2.58 -24.60 -17.95
C GLU A 141 3.16 -23.32 -18.60
N GLU A 142 4.24 -23.48 -19.38
CA GLU A 142 4.95 -22.34 -19.98
C GLU A 142 4.04 -21.47 -20.86
N GLU A 143 3.11 -22.07 -21.60
CA GLU A 143 2.17 -21.34 -22.46
C GLU A 143 1.18 -20.50 -21.65
N GLN A 144 0.66 -21.04 -20.55
CA GLN A 144 -0.21 -20.33 -19.59
C GLN A 144 0.53 -19.17 -18.95
N ALA A 145 1.78 -19.39 -18.48
CA ALA A 145 2.61 -18.36 -17.90
C ALA A 145 2.89 -17.22 -18.87
N GLN A 146 3.16 -17.53 -20.14
CA GLN A 146 3.38 -16.50 -21.17
C GLN A 146 2.11 -15.67 -21.42
N SER A 147 0.91 -16.28 -21.39
CA SER A 147 -0.35 -15.57 -21.52
C SER A 147 -0.58 -14.62 -20.33
N ILE A 148 -0.41 -15.12 -19.11
CA ILE A 148 -0.55 -14.31 -17.88
C ILE A 148 0.48 -13.19 -17.87
N THR A 149 1.76 -13.47 -18.16
CA THR A 149 2.82 -12.45 -18.21
C THR A 149 2.52 -11.34 -19.20
N ARG A 150 2.04 -11.68 -20.40
CA ARG A 150 1.60 -10.67 -21.38
C ARG A 150 0.46 -9.82 -20.87
N SER A 151 -0.50 -10.42 -20.17
CA SER A 151 -1.61 -9.70 -19.56
C SER A 151 -1.16 -8.81 -18.39
N VAL A 152 -0.23 -9.26 -17.54
CA VAL A 152 0.39 -8.44 -16.50
C VAL A 152 1.09 -7.22 -17.12
N MET A 153 1.87 -7.44 -18.19
CA MET A 153 2.57 -6.33 -18.86
C MET A 153 1.61 -5.33 -19.52
N ALA A 154 0.50 -5.80 -20.09
CA ALA A 154 -0.53 -4.95 -20.66
C ALA A 154 -1.34 -4.19 -19.59
N SER A 155 -1.42 -4.72 -18.37
CA SER A 155 -2.32 -4.25 -17.32
C SER A 155 -1.76 -3.12 -16.45
N LYS A 156 -0.58 -2.55 -16.72
CA LYS A 156 0.03 -1.49 -15.87
C LYS A 156 -0.94 -0.36 -15.55
N ASN A 157 -1.67 0.13 -16.55
CA ASN A 157 -2.64 1.21 -16.36
C ASN A 157 -3.84 0.76 -15.52
N LEU A 158 -4.30 -0.47 -15.71
CA LEU A 158 -5.39 -1.07 -14.92
C LEU A 158 -4.94 -1.29 -13.46
N ILE A 159 -3.71 -1.76 -13.26
CA ILE A 159 -3.10 -1.88 -11.92
C ILE A 159 -3.07 -0.49 -11.26
N SER A 160 -2.59 0.55 -11.95
CA SER A 160 -2.54 1.91 -11.41
C SER A 160 -3.93 2.43 -11.01
N GLN A 161 -4.96 2.14 -11.80
CA GLN A 161 -6.36 2.49 -11.48
C GLN A 161 -6.94 1.66 -10.33
N SER A 162 -6.50 0.41 -10.18
CA SER A 162 -6.94 -0.50 -9.12
C SER A 162 -6.24 -0.25 -7.78
N ILE A 163 -5.11 0.49 -7.78
CA ILE A 163 -4.45 0.93 -6.56
C ILE A 163 -5.41 1.82 -5.77
N GLY A 164 -5.84 1.31 -4.63
CA GLY A 164 -6.73 2.03 -3.73
C GLY A 164 -6.02 3.14 -2.95
N ARG A 165 -6.34 3.24 -1.66
CA ARG A 165 -5.76 4.26 -0.78
C ARG A 165 -4.29 3.97 -0.49
N THR A 166 -3.40 4.78 -1.01
CA THR A 166 -1.98 4.79 -0.66
C THR A 166 -1.72 5.58 0.62
N VAL A 167 -0.60 5.32 1.28
CA VAL A 167 -0.13 6.06 2.46
C VAL A 167 0.96 7.03 2.03
N PRO A 168 0.74 8.36 2.08
CA PRO A 168 1.82 9.32 1.88
C PRO A 168 2.84 9.20 3.03
N VAL A 169 4.09 8.93 2.71
CA VAL A 169 5.17 8.79 3.69
C VAL A 169 6.13 9.95 3.66
N MET A 170 6.32 10.55 2.48
CA MET A 170 7.17 11.72 2.31
C MET A 170 6.58 12.67 1.27
N GLU A 171 6.55 13.96 1.59
CA GLU A 171 6.15 15.04 0.69
C GLU A 171 7.02 16.25 0.98
N LEU A 172 7.91 16.55 0.06
CA LEU A 172 8.85 17.65 0.15
C LEU A 172 8.70 18.55 -1.07
N TYR A 173 9.01 19.83 -0.91
CA TYR A 173 9.06 20.73 -2.03
C TYR A 173 10.22 21.72 -1.89
N ARG A 174 10.64 22.29 -3.02
CA ARG A 174 11.55 23.42 -3.08
C ARG A 174 11.16 24.39 -4.18
N THR A 175 11.66 25.61 -4.08
CA THR A 175 11.47 26.62 -5.12
C THR A 175 12.71 26.68 -5.98
N LEU A 176 12.55 26.52 -7.27
CA LEU A 176 13.61 26.62 -8.25
C LEU A 176 13.92 28.09 -8.60
N PRO A 177 15.09 28.41 -9.19
CA PRO A 177 15.48 29.77 -9.57
C PRO A 177 14.44 30.46 -10.48
N ASN A 178 13.76 29.72 -11.33
CA ASN A 178 12.69 30.21 -12.22
C ASN A 178 11.32 30.38 -11.51
N LYS A 179 11.29 30.31 -10.17
CA LYS A 179 10.10 30.37 -9.30
C LYS A 179 9.16 29.18 -9.40
N ASN A 180 9.39 28.20 -10.26
CA ASN A 180 8.64 26.96 -10.28
C ASN A 180 8.83 26.19 -8.97
N LYS A 181 7.87 25.34 -8.67
CA LYS A 181 7.91 24.42 -7.52
C LYS A 181 8.32 23.04 -8.01
N GLU A 182 9.30 22.47 -7.37
CA GLU A 182 9.64 21.06 -7.50
C GLU A 182 9.12 20.33 -6.28
N VAL A 183 8.38 19.24 -6.50
CA VAL A 183 7.76 18.44 -5.43
C VAL A 183 8.24 17.01 -5.56
N LEU A 184 8.69 16.44 -4.45
CA LEU A 184 9.05 15.04 -4.27
C LEU A 184 7.98 14.37 -3.42
N VAL A 185 7.42 13.29 -3.91
CA VAL A 185 6.43 12.50 -3.19
C VAL A 185 6.88 11.04 -3.12
N ARG A 186 6.76 10.45 -1.93
CA ARG A 186 6.88 9.01 -1.73
C ARG A 186 5.60 8.50 -1.07
N ILE A 187 5.03 7.46 -1.65
CA ILE A 187 3.83 6.77 -1.16
C ILE A 187 4.19 5.33 -0.85
N ALA A 188 3.49 4.73 0.12
CA ALA A 188 3.56 3.32 0.42
C ALA A 188 2.21 2.67 0.14
N TYR A 189 2.23 1.42 -0.31
CA TYR A 189 1.07 0.60 -0.54
C TYR A 189 1.30 -0.80 0.05
N ASN A 190 0.31 -1.33 0.74
CA ASN A 190 0.44 -2.65 1.35
C ASN A 190 0.60 -3.73 0.29
N SER A 191 1.56 -4.65 0.45
CA SER A 191 1.92 -5.66 -0.54
C SER A 191 0.77 -6.63 -0.83
N GLU A 192 0.01 -7.04 0.19
CA GLU A 192 -1.18 -7.89 0.00
C GLU A 192 -2.28 -7.19 -0.82
N MET A 193 -2.49 -5.90 -0.56
CA MET A 193 -3.42 -5.11 -1.37
C MET A 193 -2.90 -4.91 -2.79
N ALA A 194 -1.59 -4.82 -2.97
CA ALA A 194 -0.95 -4.71 -4.27
C ALA A 194 -1.16 -5.98 -5.11
N LYS A 195 -0.96 -7.14 -4.52
CA LYS A 195 -1.26 -8.44 -5.15
C LYS A 195 -2.72 -8.50 -5.59
N LYS A 196 -3.67 -8.16 -4.72
CA LYS A 196 -5.10 -8.13 -5.05
C LYS A 196 -5.44 -7.15 -6.18
N ALA A 197 -4.82 -5.97 -6.20
CA ALA A 197 -5.02 -4.99 -7.26
C ALA A 197 -4.48 -5.50 -8.62
N ALA A 198 -3.32 -6.13 -8.60
CA ALA A 198 -2.73 -6.75 -9.79
C ALA A 198 -3.58 -7.90 -10.32
N LEU A 199 -3.99 -8.84 -9.43
CA LEU A 199 -4.85 -9.95 -9.78
C LEU A 199 -6.14 -9.49 -10.46
N LYS A 200 -6.81 -8.50 -9.86
CA LYS A 200 -8.02 -7.92 -10.45
C LYS A 200 -7.77 -7.35 -11.85
N ALA A 201 -6.68 -6.59 -12.01
CA ALA A 201 -6.35 -5.98 -13.29
C ALA A 201 -6.01 -7.01 -14.38
N VAL A 202 -5.30 -8.09 -14.00
CA VAL A 202 -4.95 -9.19 -14.91
C VAL A 202 -6.18 -9.99 -15.29
N LYS A 203 -7.07 -10.30 -14.34
CA LYS A 203 -8.36 -10.96 -14.62
C LYS A 203 -9.20 -10.16 -15.63
N GLU A 204 -9.33 -8.85 -15.41
CA GLU A 204 -10.07 -7.99 -16.34
C GLU A 204 -9.47 -7.96 -17.75
N ASP A 205 -8.13 -8.04 -17.87
CA ASP A 205 -7.45 -8.07 -19.16
C ASP A 205 -7.64 -9.42 -19.87
N LEU A 206 -7.51 -10.54 -19.14
CA LEU A 206 -7.75 -11.89 -19.66
C LEU A 206 -9.21 -12.09 -20.10
N GLU A 207 -10.16 -11.63 -19.27
CA GLU A 207 -11.58 -11.68 -19.57
C GLU A 207 -11.92 -10.92 -20.86
N LYS A 208 -11.37 -9.71 -21.03
CA LYS A 208 -11.54 -8.91 -22.26
C LYS A 208 -10.99 -9.61 -23.51
N LYS A 209 -9.97 -10.45 -23.35
CA LYS A 209 -9.37 -11.24 -24.44
C LYS A 209 -10.10 -12.56 -24.69
N GLY A 210 -11.10 -12.92 -23.87
CA GLY A 210 -11.79 -14.21 -23.93
C GLY A 210 -10.90 -15.38 -23.50
N ASP A 211 -9.87 -15.14 -22.71
CA ASP A 211 -8.96 -16.16 -22.20
C ASP A 211 -9.55 -16.79 -20.92
N GLU A 212 -9.79 -18.11 -20.96
CA GLU A 212 -10.39 -18.84 -19.83
C GLU A 212 -9.51 -18.89 -18.58
N LEU A 213 -8.23 -18.56 -18.69
CA LEU A 213 -7.29 -18.50 -17.56
C LEU A 213 -7.74 -17.53 -16.45
N HIS A 214 -8.58 -16.52 -16.78
CA HIS A 214 -9.12 -15.62 -15.78
C HIS A 214 -9.90 -16.31 -14.66
N ASN A 215 -10.51 -17.47 -14.94
CA ASN A 215 -11.25 -18.27 -13.97
C ASN A 215 -10.33 -19.10 -13.05
N GLN A 216 -9.11 -19.38 -13.47
CA GLN A 216 -8.16 -20.24 -12.78
C GLN A 216 -7.05 -19.44 -12.08
N LEU A 217 -7.00 -18.14 -12.29
CA LEU A 217 -5.86 -17.32 -11.91
C LEU A 217 -5.60 -17.32 -10.38
N ASP A 218 -6.67 -17.36 -9.55
CA ASP A 218 -6.55 -17.41 -8.09
C ASP A 218 -5.90 -18.72 -7.63
N GLU A 219 -6.28 -19.85 -8.27
CA GLU A 219 -5.75 -21.17 -7.94
C GLU A 219 -4.30 -21.31 -8.44
N LEU A 220 -4.02 -20.83 -9.67
CA LEU A 220 -2.70 -20.91 -10.29
C LEU A 220 -1.65 -20.08 -9.55
N LEU A 221 -2.02 -18.94 -9.00
CA LEU A 221 -1.07 -18.05 -8.30
C LEU A 221 -1.07 -18.24 -6.78
N GLY A 222 -1.97 -19.10 -6.24
CA GLY A 222 -2.02 -19.40 -4.81
C GLY A 222 -2.33 -18.18 -3.93
N TRP A 223 -3.17 -17.27 -4.40
CA TRP A 223 -3.45 -15.97 -3.76
C TRP A 223 -4.85 -15.92 -3.13
#